data_ff44489b4fb9294923508800c3c1f3a4
#
_entry.id   ff44489b4fb9294923508800c3c1f3a4
#
_cell.length_a   1.000
_cell.length_b   1.000
_cell.length_c   1.000
_cell.angle_alpha   90.00
_cell.angle_beta   90.00
_cell.angle_gamma   90.00
#
_symmetry.space_group_name_H-M   'P 1'
#
loop_
_entity.id
_entity.type
_entity.pdbx_description
1 polymer ?
#
loop_
_entity_poly.entity_id
_entity_poly.type
_entity_poly.pdbx_seq_one_letter_code
_entity_poly.pdbx_strand_id
1 'polypeptide(L)'
;MKKLKIYTVCGFGLGSSMLLKMKVEEMFKRHGIEASIETSDMGTATSANCDVIFTSYELGEKMKAQTKTPIVMIKNFMDVDEIEKAGLSTVQDLMG
;
A
#
# COMPACT_ATOMS: atom_id res chain seq x y z
N MET A 1 12.62 -16.02 -4.81
CA MET A 1 12.34 -14.77 -4.09
C MET A 1 10.86 -14.65 -3.79
N LYS A 2 10.56 -14.17 -2.61
CA LYS A 2 9.17 -13.99 -2.21
C LYS A 2 8.57 -12.77 -2.91
N LYS A 3 7.46 -12.96 -3.59
CA LYS A 3 6.72 -11.86 -4.18
C LYS A 3 5.77 -11.28 -3.15
N LEU A 4 5.90 -9.98 -2.87
CA LEU A 4 5.06 -9.32 -1.89
C LEU A 4 3.63 -9.14 -2.40
N LYS A 5 2.67 -9.26 -1.51
CA LYS A 5 1.28 -9.01 -1.82
C LYS A 5 0.87 -7.70 -1.16
N ILE A 6 0.49 -6.72 -1.98
CA ILE A 6 0.20 -5.36 -1.55
C ILE A 6 -1.24 -5.01 -1.90
N TYR A 7 -1.95 -4.39 -0.96
CA TYR A 7 -3.26 -3.82 -1.25
C TYR A 7 -3.20 -2.31 -1.14
N THR A 8 -3.89 -1.63 -2.05
CA THR A 8 -4.09 -0.18 -1.98
C THR A 8 -5.57 0.06 -1.68
N VAL A 9 -5.84 0.86 -0.66
CA VAL A 9 -7.21 1.11 -0.19
C VAL A 9 -7.47 2.61 -0.18
N CYS A 10 -8.59 3.03 -0.75
CA CYS A 10 -8.96 4.44 -0.75
C CYS A 10 -10.48 4.57 -0.60
N GLY A 11 -10.92 5.51 0.22
CA GLY A 11 -12.34 5.74 0.49
C GLY A 11 -13.05 6.59 -0.55
N PHE A 12 -12.33 7.09 -1.55
CA PHE A 12 -12.89 8.01 -2.52
C PHE A 12 -13.31 7.34 -3.83
N GLY A 13 -13.41 6.01 -3.83
CA GLY A 13 -13.86 5.25 -4.98
C GLY A 13 -12.72 4.62 -5.75
N LEU A 14 -13.08 3.88 -6.81
CA LEU A 14 -12.13 3.08 -7.57
C LEU A 14 -11.05 3.91 -8.26
N GLY A 15 -11.40 5.11 -8.72
CA GLY A 15 -10.44 5.97 -9.43
C GLY A 15 -9.23 6.32 -8.58
N SER A 16 -9.46 6.70 -7.33
CA SER A 16 -8.39 7.07 -6.41
C SER A 16 -7.53 5.87 -6.02
N SER A 17 -8.16 4.71 -5.82
CA SER A 17 -7.44 3.48 -5.51
C SER A 17 -6.55 3.06 -6.67
N MET A 18 -7.04 3.21 -7.91
CA MET A 18 -6.25 2.91 -9.10
C MET A 18 -5.05 3.83 -9.22
N LEU A 19 -5.24 5.11 -8.91
CA LEU A 19 -4.14 6.07 -8.96
C LEU A 19 -3.05 5.70 -7.97
N LEU A 20 -3.43 5.40 -6.74
CA LEU A 20 -2.47 4.98 -5.72
C LEU A 20 -1.75 3.71 -6.14
N LYS A 21 -2.49 2.74 -6.69
CA LYS A 21 -1.91 1.50 -7.18
C LYS A 21 -0.83 1.77 -8.22
N MET A 22 -1.12 2.64 -9.19
CA MET A 22 -0.17 2.96 -10.26
C MET A 22 1.10 3.60 -9.71
N LYS A 23 0.97 4.47 -8.73
CA LYS A 23 2.13 5.14 -8.13
C LYS A 23 2.96 4.18 -7.29
N VAL A 24 2.31 3.28 -6.57
CA VAL A 24 3.02 2.25 -5.81
C VAL A 24 3.77 1.30 -6.76
N GLU A 25 3.13 0.91 -7.86
CA GLU A 25 3.79 0.07 -8.87
C GLU A 25 5.02 0.77 -9.46
N GLU A 26 4.92 2.07 -9.72
CA GLU A 26 6.03 2.85 -10.25
C GLU A 26 7.20 2.86 -9.27
N MET A 27 6.92 3.06 -7.99
CA MET A 27 7.97 3.04 -6.96
C MET A 27 8.67 1.68 -6.90
N PHE A 28 7.90 0.60 -6.95
CA PHE A 28 8.46 -0.75 -6.89
C PHE A 28 9.33 -1.03 -8.12
N LYS A 29 8.91 -0.56 -9.30
CA LYS A 29 9.71 -0.72 -10.53
C LYS A 29 11.03 0.02 -10.43
N ARG A 30 11.05 1.20 -9.84
CA ARG A 30 12.27 1.97 -9.65
C ARG A 30 13.32 1.23 -8.85
N HIS A 31 12.87 0.39 -7.94
CA HIS A 31 13.76 -0.35 -7.04
C HIS A 31 13.91 -1.82 -7.41
N GLY A 32 13.36 -2.23 -8.55
CA GLY A 32 13.47 -3.62 -9.00
C GLY A 32 12.79 -4.62 -8.09
N ILE A 33 11.75 -4.21 -7.37
CA ILE A 33 11.03 -5.06 -6.42
C ILE A 33 9.80 -5.66 -7.10
N GLU A 34 9.66 -6.98 -7.03
CA GLU A 34 8.48 -7.64 -7.53
C GLU A 34 7.39 -7.70 -6.48
N ALA A 35 6.17 -7.33 -6.85
CA ALA A 35 5.04 -7.37 -5.95
C ALA A 35 3.74 -7.49 -6.74
N SER A 36 2.74 -8.12 -6.11
CA SER A 36 1.39 -8.14 -6.63
C SER A 36 0.63 -7.01 -5.95
N ILE A 37 0.23 -5.99 -6.70
CA ILE A 37 -0.41 -4.81 -6.17
C ILE A 37 -1.83 -4.73 -6.69
N GLU A 38 -2.81 -4.72 -5.80
CA GLU A 38 -4.23 -4.70 -6.17
C GLU A 38 -4.98 -3.67 -5.35
N THR A 39 -6.04 -3.11 -5.94
CA THR A 39 -6.95 -2.25 -5.20
C THR A 39 -7.89 -3.11 -4.37
N SER A 40 -8.29 -2.59 -3.22
CA SER A 40 -9.19 -3.33 -2.33
C SER A 40 -10.00 -2.35 -1.49
N ASP A 41 -10.99 -2.86 -0.80
CA ASP A 41 -11.70 -2.06 0.20
C ASP A 41 -11.13 -2.32 1.60
N MET A 42 -11.55 -1.52 2.56
CA MET A 42 -11.03 -1.60 3.92
C MET A 42 -11.29 -2.95 4.57
N GLY A 43 -12.50 -3.47 4.42
CA GLY A 43 -12.87 -4.75 5.01
C GLY A 43 -12.08 -5.92 4.42
N THR A 44 -11.95 -5.95 3.10
CA THR A 44 -11.20 -7.00 2.43
C THR A 44 -9.72 -6.93 2.78
N ALA A 45 -9.15 -5.72 2.77
CA ALA A 45 -7.72 -5.55 3.05
C ALA A 45 -7.36 -5.96 4.47
N THR A 46 -8.20 -5.63 5.45
CA THR A 46 -7.90 -5.97 6.85
C THR A 46 -8.09 -7.45 7.16
N SER A 47 -8.93 -8.14 6.41
CA SER A 47 -9.14 -9.57 6.62
C SER A 47 -8.29 -10.44 5.69
N ALA A 48 -7.69 -9.85 4.66
CA ALA A 48 -6.86 -10.61 3.73
C ALA A 48 -5.46 -10.84 4.28
N ASN A 49 -4.82 -11.89 3.77
CA ASN A 49 -3.46 -12.20 4.15
C ASN A 49 -2.49 -11.52 3.18
N CYS A 50 -2.22 -10.24 3.41
CA CYS A 50 -1.30 -9.47 2.57
C CYS A 50 -0.10 -8.99 3.39
N ASP A 51 0.92 -8.51 2.69
CA ASP A 51 2.17 -8.12 3.33
C ASP A 51 2.17 -6.65 3.77
N VAL A 52 1.57 -5.77 2.96
CA VAL A 52 1.52 -4.33 3.25
C VAL A 52 0.24 -3.75 2.67
N ILE A 53 -0.30 -2.73 3.34
CA ILE A 53 -1.45 -1.98 2.86
C ILE A 53 -1.03 -0.52 2.69
N PHE A 54 -1.24 0.04 1.50
CA PHE A 54 -1.04 1.46 1.24
C PHE A 54 -2.40 2.14 1.20
N THR A 55 -2.57 3.22 1.97
CA THR A 55 -3.88 3.86 2.08
C THR A 55 -3.73 5.33 2.50
N SER A 56 -4.85 6.04 2.64
CA SER A 56 -4.85 7.41 3.15
C SER A 56 -4.67 7.40 4.67
N TYR A 57 -4.37 8.57 5.24
CA TYR A 57 -4.25 8.70 6.69
C TYR A 57 -5.56 8.39 7.39
N GLU A 58 -6.66 8.88 6.83
CA GLU A 58 -7.98 8.67 7.41
C GLU A 58 -8.32 7.19 7.55
N LEU A 59 -8.19 6.44 6.45
CA LEU A 59 -8.49 5.01 6.46
C LEU A 59 -7.44 4.21 7.23
N GLY A 60 -6.18 4.63 7.14
CA GLY A 60 -5.09 3.94 7.84
C GLY A 60 -5.28 3.96 9.34
N GLU A 61 -5.73 5.08 9.90
CA GLU A 61 -6.00 5.17 11.33
C GLU A 61 -7.12 4.23 11.77
N LYS A 62 -8.12 4.04 10.92
CA LYS A 62 -9.20 3.11 11.21
C LYS A 62 -8.74 1.66 11.08
N MET A 63 -7.94 1.37 10.05
CA MET A 63 -7.54 0.01 9.75
C MET A 63 -6.52 -0.55 10.73
N LYS A 64 -5.66 0.28 11.29
CA LYS A 64 -4.61 -0.23 12.17
C LYS A 64 -5.14 -0.84 13.46
N ALA A 65 -6.39 -0.51 13.83
CA ALA A 65 -7.05 -1.16 14.96
C ALA A 65 -7.63 -2.53 14.59
N GLN A 66 -7.73 -2.84 13.30
CA GLN A 66 -8.39 -4.04 12.79
C GLN A 66 -7.44 -5.08 12.22
N THR A 67 -6.18 -4.72 12.01
CA THR A 67 -5.22 -5.63 11.40
C THR A 67 -3.82 -5.42 11.97
N LYS A 68 -3.01 -6.46 11.94
CA LYS A 68 -1.60 -6.39 12.31
C LYS A 68 -0.69 -6.17 11.10
N THR A 69 -1.26 -6.22 9.90
CA THR A 69 -0.52 -5.98 8.67
C THR A 69 0.06 -4.56 8.68
N PRO A 70 1.31 -4.36 8.29
CA PRO A 70 1.88 -3.01 8.19
C PRO A 70 1.07 -2.13 7.25
N ILE A 71 0.77 -0.91 7.70
CA ILE A 71 -0.01 0.04 6.93
C ILE A 71 0.85 1.26 6.65
N VAL A 72 0.97 1.62 5.36
CA VAL A 72 1.68 2.82 4.93
C VAL A 72 0.65 3.88 4.59
N MET A 73 0.68 4.99 5.30
CA MET A 73 -0.29 6.08 5.12
C MET A 73 0.29 7.17 4.24
N ILE A 74 -0.45 7.56 3.21
CA ILE A 74 -0.01 8.53 2.19
C ILE A 74 -0.96 9.71 2.17
N LYS A 75 -0.43 10.93 2.17
CA LYS A 75 -1.22 12.14 2.07
C LYS A 75 -1.57 12.48 0.63
N ASN A 76 -0.60 12.41 -0.26
CA ASN A 76 -0.78 12.77 -1.66
C ASN A 76 -0.50 11.58 -2.54
N PHE A 77 -1.56 10.97 -3.07
CA PHE A 77 -1.46 9.77 -3.89
C PHE A 77 -0.74 10.00 -5.21
N MET A 78 -0.56 11.24 -5.61
CA MET A 78 0.16 11.57 -6.84
C MET A 78 1.65 11.76 -6.62
N ASP A 79 2.09 11.79 -5.37
CA ASP A 79 3.49 12.06 -5.04
C ASP A 79 4.24 10.75 -4.80
N VAL A 80 4.93 10.28 -5.84
CA VAL A 80 5.71 9.03 -5.77
C VAL A 80 6.82 9.16 -4.73
N ASP A 81 7.41 10.34 -4.57
CA ASP A 81 8.47 10.54 -3.59
C ASP A 81 7.95 10.34 -2.17
N GLU A 82 6.74 10.81 -1.88
CA GLU A 82 6.14 10.59 -0.58
C GLU A 82 5.86 9.10 -0.36
N ILE A 83 5.34 8.43 -1.36
CA ILE A 83 5.05 7.00 -1.28
C ILE A 83 6.35 6.22 -1.03
N GLU A 84 7.40 6.59 -1.72
CA GLU A 84 8.71 5.97 -1.56
C GLU A 84 9.25 6.17 -0.13
N LYS A 85 9.23 7.41 0.36
CA LYS A 85 9.72 7.71 1.70
C LYS A 85 8.92 7.00 2.78
N ALA A 86 7.60 6.95 2.61
CA ALA A 86 6.73 6.35 3.62
C ALA A 86 6.77 4.83 3.58
N GLY A 87 6.94 4.24 2.41
CA GLY A 87 6.73 2.80 2.23
C GLY A 87 7.98 1.96 1.98
N LEU A 88 9.03 2.54 1.42
CA LEU A 88 10.19 1.77 0.99
C LEU A 88 10.87 1.03 2.14
N SER A 89 11.06 1.69 3.26
CA SER A 89 11.72 1.09 4.40
C SER A 89 10.89 -0.10 4.94
N THR A 90 9.58 0.04 5.01
CA THR A 90 8.69 -1.06 5.42
C THR A 90 8.80 -2.25 4.46
N VAL A 91 8.81 -1.96 3.16
CA VAL A 91 8.92 -3.01 2.14
C VAL A 91 10.27 -3.71 2.22
N GLN A 92 11.34 -2.95 2.38
CA GLN A 92 12.68 -3.52 2.48
C GLN A 92 12.82 -4.40 3.73
N ASP A 93 12.24 -4.00 4.84
CA ASP A 93 12.23 -4.81 6.06
C ASP A 93 11.54 -6.16 5.83
N LEU A 94 10.45 -6.16 5.07
CA LEU A 94 9.72 -7.38 4.76
C LEU A 94 10.50 -8.31 3.83
N MET A 95 11.33 -7.74 2.97
CA MET A 95 12.12 -8.53 2.02
C MET A 95 13.36 -9.12 2.63
N GLY A 96 13.85 -8.52 3.66
CA GLY A 96 15.10 -8.86 4.17
C GLY A 96 15.56 -9.16 5.31
#